data_cbf4fb5ab4b4b66585f1a4570885bfd4
#
_entry.id   cbf4fb5ab4b4b66585f1a4570885bfd4
#
_cell.length_a   1.000
_cell.length_b   1.000
_cell.length_c   1.000
_cell.angle_alpha   90.00
_cell.angle_beta   90.00
_cell.angle_gamma   90.00
#
_symmetry.space_group_name_H-M   'P 1'
#
loop_
_entity.id
_entity.type
_entity.pdbx_description
1 polymer ?
#
loop_
_entity_poly.entity_id
_entity_poly.type
_entity_poly.pdbx_seq_one_letter_code
_entity_poly.pdbx_strand_id
1 'polypeptide(L)'
;NSIFNLGFGFVEVGTVTPLEQYGNPKPRVFRLVEDQALINRLGFNNLGAENISLRIQSNKPKGLLGVNLGPNKDSTDRLNDYVLGLKKFHDLADYITINISSPNTENLRDFHDKGKFDKLMTTISNEKEKLNSRIPIVVKISPDIEETQVEKISSILIEHNIKAVIISNTTDRGRNSLISNSRHQKGGLSGKPLEKKSNLLIKKFYNILNGKIDIIGVGGVDSGKSAYEKLVAGSSYLQLYTGMVYQGPSIILKIKKELKQILIEKKVKNFREIIGKNLNWLNKLDVIIIPDYISFSIMAKKCELTGKNPLKGHKVSHANNKTKRRFLPNLKKVNFRSEILKRNLKLTVSNAGVRSVDKKGTFDLFLKTAKNKNLSPRLKKIKRSLLVKSA
;
A
#
# COMPACT_ATOMS: atom_id res chain seq x y z
N ASN A 1 11.80 5.37 27.66
CA ASN A 1 11.27 6.69 28.09
C ASN A 1 11.74 7.84 27.18
N SER A 2 13.03 7.89 26.75
CA SER A 2 13.57 8.98 25.92
C SER A 2 12.79 9.20 24.60
N ILE A 3 12.33 8.12 23.95
CA ILE A 3 11.54 8.23 22.70
C ILE A 3 10.19 8.91 22.94
N PHE A 4 9.52 8.63 24.06
CA PHE A 4 8.25 9.30 24.38
C PHE A 4 8.42 10.80 24.59
N ASN A 5 9.56 11.24 25.16
CA ASN A 5 9.88 12.65 25.31
C ASN A 5 10.06 13.37 23.96
N LEU A 6 10.29 12.65 22.87
CA LEU A 6 10.32 13.20 21.51
C LEU A 6 8.91 13.45 20.93
N GLY A 7 7.86 13.06 21.65
CA GLY A 7 6.47 13.30 21.28
C GLY A 7 5.79 12.13 20.59
N PHE A 8 6.35 10.92 20.63
CA PHE A 8 5.63 9.71 20.16
C PHE A 8 4.50 9.34 21.13
N GLY A 9 3.33 8.99 20.61
CA GLY A 9 2.19 8.56 21.40
C GLY A 9 2.27 7.09 21.83
N PHE A 10 2.94 6.27 21.04
CA PHE A 10 3.21 4.86 21.32
C PHE A 10 4.50 4.41 20.63
N VAL A 11 5.08 3.33 21.14
CA VAL A 11 6.32 2.74 20.60
C VAL A 11 6.12 1.22 20.49
N GLU A 12 6.53 0.64 19.37
CA GLU A 12 6.54 -0.80 19.16
C GLU A 12 7.99 -1.29 19.14
N VAL A 13 8.32 -2.26 19.99
CA VAL A 13 9.62 -2.92 20.02
C VAL A 13 9.53 -4.31 19.41
N GLY A 14 10.63 -4.79 18.83
CA GLY A 14 10.69 -6.13 18.22
C GLY A 14 11.19 -6.08 16.76
N THR A 15 11.08 -7.19 16.06
CA THR A 15 10.36 -8.42 16.39
C THR A 15 11.13 -9.20 17.46
N VAL A 16 10.42 -9.66 18.47
CA VAL A 16 10.93 -10.52 19.54
C VAL A 16 10.59 -11.96 19.19
N THR A 17 11.57 -12.85 19.34
CA THR A 17 11.41 -14.29 19.16
C THR A 17 11.57 -15.01 20.51
N PRO A 18 11.02 -16.23 20.70
CA PRO A 18 11.17 -16.96 21.95
C PRO A 18 12.63 -17.09 22.39
N LEU A 19 13.49 -17.57 21.51
CA LEU A 19 14.92 -17.67 21.73
C LEU A 19 15.66 -16.50 21.11
N GLU A 20 16.85 -16.19 21.63
CA GLU A 20 17.73 -15.22 20.98
C GLU A 20 18.10 -15.66 19.56
N GLN A 21 18.31 -14.67 18.69
CA GLN A 21 18.88 -14.97 17.37
C GLN A 21 19.64 -13.76 16.82
N TYR A 22 20.76 -14.05 16.16
CA TYR A 22 21.66 -13.02 15.62
C TYR A 22 21.13 -12.37 14.35
N GLY A 23 20.15 -13.00 13.69
CA GLY A 23 19.63 -12.60 12.39
C GLY A 23 20.54 -12.98 11.24
N ASN A 24 20.30 -12.37 10.07
CA ASN A 24 21.05 -12.68 8.86
C ASN A 24 22.46 -12.08 8.88
N PRO A 25 23.42 -12.62 8.08
CA PRO A 25 24.78 -12.09 7.95
C PRO A 25 24.83 -10.61 7.55
N LYS A 26 25.82 -9.89 8.03
CA LYS A 26 26.13 -8.51 7.61
C LYS A 26 26.90 -8.48 6.28
N PRO A 27 26.74 -7.42 5.44
CA PRO A 27 25.86 -6.28 5.60
C PRO A 27 24.39 -6.64 5.36
N ARG A 28 23.49 -6.09 6.15
CA ARG A 28 22.07 -6.44 6.14
C ARG A 28 21.11 -5.24 6.19
N VAL A 29 21.64 -4.01 6.12
CA VAL A 29 20.90 -2.77 5.97
C VAL A 29 21.60 -1.89 4.95
N PHE A 30 20.85 -1.41 3.96
CA PHE A 30 21.34 -0.59 2.86
C PHE A 30 20.53 0.67 2.75
N ARG A 31 21.20 1.82 2.74
CA ARG A 31 20.56 3.11 2.49
C ARG A 31 20.49 3.40 1.00
N LEU A 32 19.32 3.80 0.54
CA LEU A 32 19.06 4.27 -0.81
C LEU A 32 18.76 5.76 -0.70
N VAL A 33 19.80 6.57 -0.66
CA VAL A 33 19.70 8.00 -0.33
C VAL A 33 18.86 8.75 -1.36
N GLU A 34 19.10 8.48 -2.63
CA GLU A 34 18.42 9.08 -3.77
C GLU A 34 16.90 8.79 -3.75
N ASP A 35 16.54 7.63 -3.21
CA ASP A 35 15.15 7.14 -3.14
C ASP A 35 14.49 7.42 -1.78
N GLN A 36 15.21 8.00 -0.80
CA GLN A 36 14.76 8.17 0.58
C GLN A 36 14.21 6.84 1.16
N ALA A 37 14.98 5.76 0.96
CA ALA A 37 14.56 4.40 1.23
C ALA A 37 15.63 3.57 1.94
N LEU A 38 15.21 2.45 2.53
CA LEU A 38 16.10 1.43 3.09
C LEU A 38 15.73 0.08 2.50
N ILE A 39 16.74 -0.75 2.23
CA ILE A 39 16.55 -2.19 2.07
C ILE A 39 17.19 -2.87 3.28
N ASN A 40 16.44 -3.78 3.91
CA ASN A 40 16.92 -4.53 5.04
C ASN A 40 16.61 -6.03 4.91
N ARG A 41 17.55 -6.83 5.44
CA ARG A 41 17.40 -8.27 5.63
C ARG A 41 17.86 -8.65 7.05
N LEU A 42 17.31 -7.97 8.07
CA LEU A 42 17.74 -8.10 9.46
C LEU A 42 17.56 -9.53 9.99
N GLY A 43 16.43 -10.19 9.68
CA GLY A 43 16.16 -11.57 10.11
C GLY A 43 15.83 -11.68 11.60
N PHE A 44 15.10 -10.71 12.14
CA PHE A 44 14.62 -10.67 13.54
C PHE A 44 15.76 -10.83 14.58
N ASN A 45 16.86 -10.11 14.41
CA ASN A 45 17.93 -10.12 15.40
C ASN A 45 17.45 -9.53 16.73
N ASN A 46 17.52 -10.33 17.81
CA ASN A 46 17.08 -9.94 19.14
C ASN A 46 17.67 -10.87 20.22
N LEU A 47 17.53 -10.46 21.48
CA LEU A 47 18.09 -11.18 22.63
C LEU A 47 17.16 -12.26 23.21
N GLY A 48 16.06 -12.58 22.53
CA GLY A 48 15.05 -13.52 23.01
C GLY A 48 14.05 -12.93 24.00
N ALA A 49 12.91 -13.62 24.14
CA ALA A 49 11.79 -13.14 24.95
C ALA A 49 12.16 -12.97 26.43
N GLU A 50 12.97 -13.88 26.97
CA GLU A 50 13.39 -13.82 28.39
C GLU A 50 14.13 -12.50 28.71
N ASN A 51 15.24 -12.26 28.02
CA ASN A 51 16.04 -11.07 28.27
C ASN A 51 15.28 -9.76 28.02
N ILE A 52 14.42 -9.73 27.00
CA ILE A 52 13.65 -8.54 26.66
C ILE A 52 12.57 -8.29 27.72
N SER A 53 11.88 -9.32 28.21
CA SER A 53 10.87 -9.17 29.25
C SER A 53 11.48 -8.63 30.56
N LEU A 54 12.63 -9.17 31.01
CA LEU A 54 13.35 -8.66 32.17
C LEU A 54 13.73 -7.18 32.04
N ARG A 55 14.16 -6.76 30.85
CA ARG A 55 14.48 -5.34 30.58
C ARG A 55 13.25 -4.43 30.60
N ILE A 56 12.10 -4.91 30.17
CA ILE A 56 10.83 -4.16 30.25
C ILE A 56 10.38 -4.07 31.70
N GLN A 57 10.43 -5.18 32.45
CA GLN A 57 10.06 -5.22 33.87
C GLN A 57 10.91 -4.25 34.70
N SER A 58 12.23 -4.28 34.51
CA SER A 58 13.15 -3.42 35.27
C SER A 58 13.02 -1.93 34.95
N ASN A 59 12.49 -1.59 33.77
CA ASN A 59 12.35 -0.19 33.33
C ASN A 59 11.12 -0.02 32.42
N LYS A 60 9.93 -0.28 32.99
CA LYS A 60 8.67 -0.15 32.24
C LYS A 60 8.50 1.26 31.68
N PRO A 61 8.25 1.44 30.37
CA PRO A 61 8.01 2.75 29.79
C PRO A 61 6.77 3.43 30.38
N LYS A 62 6.81 4.78 30.47
CA LYS A 62 5.66 5.57 30.91
C LYS A 62 4.59 5.76 29.85
N GLY A 63 4.89 5.48 28.56
CA GLY A 63 3.97 5.59 27.44
C GLY A 63 3.56 4.20 26.92
N LEU A 64 2.63 4.17 25.96
CA LEU A 64 2.08 2.94 25.40
C LEU A 64 3.17 2.14 24.68
N LEU A 65 3.39 0.91 25.13
CA LEU A 65 4.38 -0.02 24.60
C LEU A 65 3.70 -1.19 23.88
N GLY A 66 3.98 -1.34 22.60
CA GLY A 66 3.67 -2.55 21.84
C GLY A 66 4.86 -3.50 21.78
N VAL A 67 4.60 -4.79 21.87
CA VAL A 67 5.60 -5.83 21.61
C VAL A 67 5.22 -6.61 20.37
N ASN A 68 6.11 -6.58 19.37
CA ASN A 68 5.96 -7.25 18.09
C ASN A 68 6.59 -8.65 18.20
N LEU A 69 5.80 -9.69 18.00
CA LEU A 69 6.19 -11.08 18.11
C LEU A 69 6.36 -11.74 16.75
N GLY A 70 7.31 -12.64 16.67
CA GLY A 70 7.52 -13.50 15.50
C GLY A 70 8.24 -14.79 15.88
N PRO A 71 8.21 -15.79 14.99
CA PRO A 71 8.87 -17.07 15.26
C PRO A 71 10.38 -16.96 15.09
N ASN A 72 11.12 -17.85 15.74
CA ASN A 72 12.52 -18.08 15.43
C ASN A 72 12.68 -18.57 13.98
N LYS A 73 13.84 -18.29 13.39
CA LYS A 73 14.13 -18.67 12.00
C LYS A 73 14.02 -20.18 11.80
N ASP A 74 14.64 -20.93 12.70
CA ASP A 74 14.77 -22.39 12.63
C ASP A 74 13.69 -23.11 13.49
N SER A 75 12.58 -22.44 13.80
CA SER A 75 11.47 -22.99 14.54
C SER A 75 10.75 -24.08 13.76
N THR A 76 10.54 -25.22 14.42
CA THR A 76 9.73 -26.35 13.94
C THR A 76 8.24 -26.18 14.21
N ASP A 77 7.90 -25.38 15.24
CA ASP A 77 6.51 -25.03 15.59
C ASP A 77 6.35 -23.50 15.76
N ARG A 78 6.11 -22.84 14.63
CA ARG A 78 5.94 -21.39 14.60
C ARG A 78 4.67 -20.90 15.30
N LEU A 79 3.63 -21.72 15.39
CA LEU A 79 2.42 -21.38 16.14
C LEU A 79 2.73 -21.26 17.63
N ASN A 80 3.45 -22.26 18.15
CA ASN A 80 3.89 -22.25 19.54
C ASN A 80 4.81 -21.07 19.87
N ASP A 81 5.66 -20.64 18.94
CA ASP A 81 6.51 -19.45 19.13
C ASP A 81 5.70 -18.19 19.43
N TYR A 82 4.58 -17.97 18.73
CA TYR A 82 3.69 -16.86 19.05
C TYR A 82 3.01 -17.03 20.41
N VAL A 83 2.62 -18.26 20.78
CA VAL A 83 2.04 -18.58 22.10
C VAL A 83 3.04 -18.27 23.22
N LEU A 84 4.30 -18.70 23.08
CA LEU A 84 5.35 -18.40 24.06
C LEU A 84 5.57 -16.88 24.20
N GLY A 85 5.60 -16.16 23.09
CA GLY A 85 5.69 -14.70 23.12
C GLY A 85 4.48 -14.05 23.80
N LEU A 86 3.25 -14.50 23.51
CA LEU A 86 2.04 -14.00 24.16
C LEU A 86 2.09 -14.23 25.66
N LYS A 87 2.40 -15.45 26.14
CA LYS A 87 2.58 -15.79 27.57
C LYS A 87 3.55 -14.88 28.27
N LYS A 88 4.64 -14.52 27.59
CA LYS A 88 5.72 -13.72 28.20
C LYS A 88 5.40 -12.23 28.30
N PHE A 89 4.58 -11.68 27.40
CA PHE A 89 4.39 -10.24 27.29
C PHE A 89 2.97 -9.74 27.55
N HIS A 90 1.99 -10.61 27.78
CA HIS A 90 0.58 -10.20 27.89
C HIS A 90 0.27 -9.24 29.06
N ASP A 91 1.08 -9.22 30.08
CA ASP A 91 0.97 -8.35 31.27
C ASP A 91 2.04 -7.22 31.27
N LEU A 92 3.01 -7.27 30.37
CA LEU A 92 4.11 -6.32 30.28
C LEU A 92 3.88 -5.24 29.23
N ALA A 93 3.18 -5.58 28.15
CA ALA A 93 2.89 -4.70 27.02
C ALA A 93 1.49 -4.11 27.13
N ASP A 94 1.25 -3.00 26.40
CA ASP A 94 -0.08 -2.40 26.24
C ASP A 94 -0.83 -2.98 25.03
N TYR A 95 -0.10 -3.56 24.07
CA TYR A 95 -0.64 -4.37 22.98
C TYR A 95 0.42 -5.34 22.43
N ILE A 96 -0.05 -6.41 21.82
CA ILE A 96 0.81 -7.42 21.17
C ILE A 96 0.57 -7.36 19.65
N THR A 97 1.66 -7.30 18.87
CA THR A 97 1.61 -7.41 17.43
C THR A 97 2.05 -8.79 16.96
N ILE A 98 1.17 -9.51 16.29
CA ILE A 98 1.46 -10.78 15.61
C ILE A 98 2.02 -10.46 14.22
N ASN A 99 3.30 -10.68 14.01
CA ASN A 99 4.00 -10.32 12.77
C ASN A 99 4.09 -11.51 11.81
N ILE A 100 3.23 -11.52 10.80
CA ILE A 100 3.18 -12.56 9.75
C ILE A 100 3.73 -12.08 8.41
N SER A 101 4.47 -10.98 8.37
CA SER A 101 4.65 -10.19 7.15
C SER A 101 6.09 -10.00 6.69
N SER A 102 7.09 -10.50 7.45
CA SER A 102 8.50 -10.30 7.08
C SER A 102 8.87 -11.03 5.78
N PRO A 103 9.48 -10.35 4.81
CA PRO A 103 10.03 -11.00 3.62
C PRO A 103 11.37 -11.69 3.89
N ASN A 104 11.94 -11.48 5.08
CA ASN A 104 13.29 -11.92 5.45
C ASN A 104 13.29 -13.18 6.30
N THR A 105 12.13 -13.75 6.56
CA THR A 105 11.93 -15.03 7.25
C THR A 105 11.18 -15.95 6.29
N GLU A 106 11.81 -17.05 5.94
CA GLU A 106 11.29 -18.00 4.96
C GLU A 106 9.92 -18.54 5.39
N ASN A 107 8.99 -18.63 4.43
CA ASN A 107 7.62 -19.14 4.61
C ASN A 107 6.79 -18.42 5.70
N LEU A 108 7.23 -17.28 6.24
CA LEU A 108 6.43 -16.52 7.21
C LEU A 108 5.16 -15.94 6.59
N ARG A 109 5.26 -15.54 5.33
CA ARG A 109 4.13 -14.98 4.58
C ARG A 109 3.08 -16.03 4.20
N ASP A 110 3.34 -17.31 4.40
CA ASP A 110 2.35 -18.39 4.25
C ASP A 110 1.18 -18.23 5.20
N PHE A 111 1.39 -17.54 6.32
CA PHE A 111 0.29 -17.14 7.21
C PHE A 111 -0.70 -16.15 6.60
N HIS A 112 -0.50 -15.66 5.38
CA HIS A 112 -1.54 -14.95 4.64
C HIS A 112 -2.53 -15.91 3.93
N ASP A 113 -2.24 -17.20 3.89
CA ASP A 113 -3.23 -18.22 3.51
C ASP A 113 -4.35 -18.29 4.55
N LYS A 114 -5.61 -18.44 4.07
CA LYS A 114 -6.79 -18.39 4.93
C LYS A 114 -6.74 -19.42 6.06
N GLY A 115 -6.43 -20.68 5.75
CA GLY A 115 -6.45 -21.75 6.74
C GLY A 115 -5.34 -21.61 7.78
N LYS A 116 -4.14 -21.25 7.35
CA LYS A 116 -3.00 -21.02 8.25
C LYS A 116 -3.22 -19.80 9.14
N PHE A 117 -3.81 -18.72 8.58
CA PHE A 117 -4.09 -17.50 9.33
C PHE A 117 -5.18 -17.71 10.37
N ASP A 118 -6.26 -18.35 10.00
CA ASP A 118 -7.36 -18.67 10.90
C ASP A 118 -6.87 -19.58 12.07
N LYS A 119 -6.11 -20.62 11.77
CA LYS A 119 -5.49 -21.49 12.78
C LYS A 119 -4.61 -20.69 13.76
N LEU A 120 -3.81 -19.75 13.27
CA LEU A 120 -2.97 -18.89 14.10
C LEU A 120 -3.84 -18.02 15.01
N MET A 121 -4.87 -17.36 14.48
CA MET A 121 -5.74 -16.48 15.26
C MET A 121 -6.53 -17.26 16.30
N THR A 122 -7.05 -18.44 15.96
CA THR A 122 -7.69 -19.38 16.91
C THR A 122 -6.74 -19.76 18.04
N THR A 123 -5.50 -20.13 17.71
CA THR A 123 -4.47 -20.50 18.71
C THR A 123 -4.19 -19.34 19.67
N ILE A 124 -4.03 -18.11 19.15
CA ILE A 124 -3.79 -16.90 19.96
C ILE A 124 -5.01 -16.56 20.82
N SER A 125 -6.21 -16.66 20.28
CA SER A 125 -7.45 -16.39 21.02
C SER A 125 -7.63 -17.37 22.20
N ASN A 126 -7.47 -18.66 21.94
CA ASN A 126 -7.57 -19.71 22.98
C ASN A 126 -6.52 -19.51 24.09
N GLU A 127 -5.28 -19.17 23.71
CA GLU A 127 -4.24 -18.94 24.71
C GLU A 127 -4.51 -17.66 25.53
N LYS A 128 -5.01 -16.61 24.89
CA LYS A 128 -5.40 -15.37 25.55
C LYS A 128 -6.53 -15.63 26.58
N GLU A 129 -7.50 -16.48 26.26
CA GLU A 129 -8.55 -16.91 27.18
C GLU A 129 -7.99 -17.67 28.36
N LYS A 130 -7.11 -18.68 28.14
CA LYS A 130 -6.43 -19.42 29.19
C LYS A 130 -5.67 -18.55 30.18
N LEU A 131 -5.04 -17.48 29.65
CA LEU A 131 -4.31 -16.47 30.44
C LEU A 131 -5.25 -15.47 31.13
N ASN A 132 -6.55 -15.51 30.86
CA ASN A 132 -7.52 -14.50 31.29
C ASN A 132 -7.06 -13.08 30.93
N SER A 133 -6.39 -12.94 29.79
CA SER A 133 -5.75 -11.71 29.36
C SER A 133 -6.67 -10.84 28.49
N ARG A 134 -6.73 -9.55 28.81
CA ARG A 134 -7.46 -8.54 28.01
C ARG A 134 -6.56 -7.78 27.03
N ILE A 135 -5.30 -8.20 26.88
CA ILE A 135 -4.35 -7.50 26.00
C ILE A 135 -4.89 -7.35 24.57
N PRO A 136 -4.83 -6.17 23.98
CA PRO A 136 -5.18 -5.99 22.58
C PRO A 136 -4.23 -6.74 21.65
N ILE A 137 -4.78 -7.52 20.72
CA ILE A 137 -4.00 -8.17 19.66
C ILE A 137 -4.10 -7.32 18.39
N VAL A 138 -2.96 -7.10 17.77
CA VAL A 138 -2.77 -6.39 16.50
C VAL A 138 -2.07 -7.33 15.52
N VAL A 139 -2.42 -7.30 14.24
CA VAL A 139 -1.78 -8.12 13.21
C VAL A 139 -1.02 -7.26 12.23
N LYS A 140 0.23 -7.62 11.90
CA LYS A 140 1.04 -6.88 10.92
C LYS A 140 1.19 -7.67 9.63
N ILE A 141 0.69 -7.09 8.52
CA ILE A 141 0.60 -7.76 7.23
C ILE A 141 1.62 -7.24 6.21
N SER A 142 1.86 -8.04 5.17
CA SER A 142 2.71 -7.70 4.03
C SER A 142 2.02 -6.71 3.09
N PRO A 143 2.76 -5.81 2.42
CA PRO A 143 2.22 -4.99 1.35
C PRO A 143 2.07 -5.75 0.02
N ASP A 144 2.55 -6.99 -0.04
CA ASP A 144 2.63 -7.80 -1.26
C ASP A 144 1.52 -8.86 -1.34
N ILE A 145 0.50 -8.75 -0.49
CA ILE A 145 -0.70 -9.61 -0.53
C ILE A 145 -1.52 -9.34 -1.79
N GLU A 146 -2.22 -10.37 -2.27
CA GLU A 146 -3.11 -10.29 -3.40
C GLU A 146 -4.48 -9.71 -3.02
N GLU A 147 -5.23 -9.24 -3.98
CA GLU A 147 -6.54 -8.62 -3.76
C GLU A 147 -7.53 -9.58 -3.09
N THR A 148 -7.55 -10.83 -3.55
CA THR A 148 -8.40 -11.89 -3.00
C THR A 148 -8.07 -12.25 -1.55
N GLN A 149 -6.85 -11.98 -1.09
CA GLN A 149 -6.43 -12.21 0.30
C GLN A 149 -6.93 -11.09 1.22
N VAL A 150 -7.16 -9.87 0.70
CA VAL A 150 -7.62 -8.74 1.54
C VAL A 150 -8.97 -9.04 2.19
N GLU A 151 -9.93 -9.57 1.43
CA GLU A 151 -11.25 -9.95 1.94
C GLU A 151 -11.15 -11.08 2.97
N LYS A 152 -10.38 -12.13 2.64
CA LYS A 152 -10.19 -13.30 3.52
C LYS A 152 -9.54 -12.91 4.86
N ILE A 153 -8.48 -12.11 4.80
CA ILE A 153 -7.79 -11.62 6.00
C ILE A 153 -8.74 -10.73 6.81
N SER A 154 -9.48 -9.83 6.18
CA SER A 154 -10.41 -8.93 6.85
C SER A 154 -11.50 -9.70 7.59
N SER A 155 -12.05 -10.76 7.00
CA SER A 155 -13.08 -11.62 7.64
C SER A 155 -12.53 -12.27 8.91
N ILE A 156 -11.35 -12.88 8.86
CA ILE A 156 -10.70 -13.51 10.00
C ILE A 156 -10.38 -12.49 11.10
N LEU A 157 -9.88 -11.31 10.74
CA LEU A 157 -9.61 -10.25 11.72
C LEU A 157 -10.88 -9.84 12.48
N ILE A 158 -12.02 -9.75 11.79
CA ILE A 158 -13.32 -9.40 12.40
C ILE A 158 -13.80 -10.56 13.29
N GLU A 159 -13.76 -11.80 12.80
CA GLU A 159 -14.20 -13.01 13.50
C GLU A 159 -13.47 -13.22 14.83
N HIS A 160 -12.16 -13.03 14.83
CA HIS A 160 -11.32 -13.14 16.04
C HIS A 160 -11.24 -11.85 16.87
N ASN A 161 -12.07 -10.85 16.58
CA ASN A 161 -12.16 -9.60 17.34
C ASN A 161 -10.80 -8.90 17.53
N ILE A 162 -9.96 -8.92 16.47
CA ILE A 162 -8.66 -8.27 16.45
C ILE A 162 -8.86 -6.76 16.57
N LYS A 163 -8.05 -6.07 17.37
CA LYS A 163 -8.25 -4.64 17.66
C LYS A 163 -7.73 -3.71 16.59
N ALA A 164 -6.60 -4.08 15.96
CA ALA A 164 -6.06 -3.28 14.87
C ALA A 164 -5.26 -4.14 13.88
N VAL A 165 -5.09 -3.62 12.67
CA VAL A 165 -4.19 -4.17 11.66
C VAL A 165 -3.13 -3.15 11.27
N ILE A 166 -1.84 -3.54 11.25
CA ILE A 166 -0.73 -2.69 10.80
C ILE A 166 -0.49 -2.93 9.31
N ILE A 167 -0.64 -1.87 8.52
CA ILE A 167 -0.47 -1.86 7.07
C ILE A 167 0.59 -0.81 6.70
N SER A 168 1.78 -1.19 6.29
CA SER A 168 2.23 -2.53 6.00
C SER A 168 3.69 -2.72 6.45
N ASN A 169 4.18 -3.96 6.37
CA ASN A 169 5.61 -4.26 6.47
C ASN A 169 6.35 -3.79 5.19
N THR A 170 7.58 -4.19 5.01
CA THR A 170 8.43 -3.90 3.85
C THR A 170 8.05 -4.78 2.65
N THR A 171 8.35 -4.28 1.42
CA THR A 171 8.10 -5.01 0.16
C THR A 171 9.40 -5.56 -0.42
N ASP A 172 9.33 -6.71 -1.07
CA ASP A 172 10.41 -7.26 -1.90
C ASP A 172 10.22 -6.97 -3.41
N ARG A 173 9.14 -6.27 -3.77
CA ARG A 173 8.74 -5.95 -5.15
C ARG A 173 8.91 -4.45 -5.47
N GLY A 174 8.81 -4.10 -6.77
CA GLY A 174 8.68 -2.71 -7.21
C GLY A 174 9.98 -1.90 -7.24
N ARG A 175 11.13 -2.51 -7.52
CA ARG A 175 12.46 -1.86 -7.48
C ARG A 175 12.90 -1.20 -8.78
N ASN A 176 12.16 -1.40 -9.88
CA ASN A 176 12.55 -0.89 -11.21
C ASN A 176 12.55 0.64 -11.32
N SER A 177 11.82 1.32 -10.42
CA SER A 177 11.75 2.79 -10.36
C SER A 177 12.82 3.41 -9.46
N LEU A 178 13.60 2.61 -8.73
CA LEU A 178 14.62 3.09 -7.82
C LEU A 178 15.88 3.50 -8.59
N ILE A 179 16.54 4.56 -8.08
CA ILE A 179 17.72 5.17 -8.72
C ILE A 179 19.00 4.61 -8.11
N SER A 180 19.02 4.34 -6.82
CA SER A 180 20.21 3.93 -6.07
C SER A 180 20.83 2.64 -6.61
N ASN A 181 22.15 2.57 -6.64
CA ASN A 181 22.91 1.37 -7.00
C ASN A 181 22.61 0.18 -6.07
N SER A 182 22.22 0.45 -4.82
CA SER A 182 21.84 -0.58 -3.85
C SER A 182 20.46 -1.20 -4.09
N ARG A 183 19.69 -0.76 -5.10
CA ARG A 183 18.32 -1.27 -5.40
C ARG A 183 18.25 -2.79 -5.65
N HIS A 184 19.36 -3.40 -6.07
CA HIS A 184 19.44 -4.85 -6.36
C HIS A 184 19.67 -5.73 -5.12
N GLN A 185 19.90 -5.14 -3.96
CA GLN A 185 20.11 -5.88 -2.72
C GLN A 185 18.86 -6.68 -2.31
N LYS A 186 19.06 -7.94 -1.91
CA LYS A 186 17.98 -8.76 -1.34
C LYS A 186 17.50 -8.18 0.00
N GLY A 187 16.21 -8.28 0.30
CA GLY A 187 15.61 -7.81 1.55
C GLY A 187 14.34 -6.99 1.36
N GLY A 188 13.75 -6.48 2.42
CA GLY A 188 12.55 -5.67 2.39
C GLY A 188 12.85 -4.19 2.14
N LEU A 189 12.19 -3.58 1.16
CA LEU A 189 12.24 -2.16 0.85
C LEU A 189 11.25 -1.39 1.72
N SER A 190 11.71 -0.29 2.32
CA SER A 190 10.92 0.64 3.13
C SER A 190 11.21 2.09 2.75
N GLY A 191 10.48 3.03 3.32
CA GLY A 191 10.63 4.46 3.07
C GLY A 191 9.68 4.98 2.00
N LYS A 192 10.06 6.08 1.36
CA LYS A 192 9.21 6.84 0.43
C LYS A 192 8.62 6.00 -0.73
N PRO A 193 9.35 5.08 -1.36
CA PRO A 193 8.80 4.25 -2.43
C PRO A 193 7.61 3.37 -2.01
N LEU A 194 7.51 3.03 -0.69
CA LEU A 194 6.42 2.19 -0.18
C LEU A 194 5.13 2.98 0.07
N GLU A 195 5.15 4.31 0.12
CA GLU A 195 4.03 5.16 0.52
C GLU A 195 2.75 4.88 -0.28
N LYS A 196 2.83 4.98 -1.60
CA LYS A 196 1.66 4.78 -2.49
C LYS A 196 1.07 3.39 -2.36
N LYS A 197 1.92 2.36 -2.31
CA LYS A 197 1.49 0.96 -2.18
C LYS A 197 0.80 0.73 -0.84
N SER A 198 1.37 1.23 0.25
CA SER A 198 0.78 1.15 1.58
C SER A 198 -0.57 1.88 1.65
N ASN A 199 -0.67 3.10 1.10
CA ASN A 199 -1.92 3.87 1.10
C ASN A 199 -3.03 3.18 0.30
N LEU A 200 -2.71 2.57 -0.84
CA LEU A 200 -3.69 1.81 -1.63
C LEU A 200 -4.20 0.59 -0.87
N LEU A 201 -3.31 -0.13 -0.18
CA LEU A 201 -3.69 -1.29 0.60
C LEU A 201 -4.52 -0.89 1.82
N ILE A 202 -4.15 0.18 2.54
CA ILE A 202 -4.94 0.75 3.64
C ILE A 202 -6.36 1.04 3.17
N LYS A 203 -6.52 1.70 2.02
CA LYS A 203 -7.82 2.03 1.45
C LYS A 203 -8.67 0.79 1.18
N LYS A 204 -8.10 -0.29 0.64
CA LYS A 204 -8.80 -1.55 0.42
C LYS A 204 -9.30 -2.16 1.72
N PHE A 205 -8.44 -2.25 2.74
CA PHE A 205 -8.82 -2.75 4.06
C PHE A 205 -9.87 -1.87 4.73
N TYR A 206 -9.73 -0.55 4.67
CA TYR A 206 -10.68 0.38 5.28
C TYR A 206 -12.09 0.19 4.72
N ASN A 207 -12.22 -0.01 3.40
CA ASN A 207 -13.52 -0.25 2.74
C ASN A 207 -14.22 -1.51 3.27
N ILE A 208 -13.46 -2.58 3.53
CA ILE A 208 -14.02 -3.85 3.97
C ILE A 208 -14.25 -3.85 5.48
N LEU A 209 -13.29 -3.35 6.24
CA LEU A 209 -13.36 -3.30 7.70
C LEU A 209 -14.43 -2.30 8.21
N ASN A 210 -14.71 -1.26 7.43
CA ASN A 210 -15.77 -0.27 7.67
C ASN A 210 -15.82 0.24 9.12
N GLY A 211 -14.65 0.57 9.69
CA GLY A 211 -14.51 1.07 11.06
C GLY A 211 -14.62 0.04 12.18
N LYS A 212 -14.83 -1.24 11.87
CA LYS A 212 -14.89 -2.32 12.89
C LYS A 212 -13.52 -2.62 13.53
N ILE A 213 -12.44 -2.38 12.81
CA ILE A 213 -11.06 -2.62 13.22
C ILE A 213 -10.23 -1.39 12.86
N ASP A 214 -9.40 -0.93 13.80
CA ASP A 214 -8.49 0.18 13.56
C ASP A 214 -7.38 -0.20 12.59
N ILE A 215 -6.94 0.75 11.78
CA ILE A 215 -5.80 0.58 10.88
C ILE A 215 -4.64 1.45 11.37
N ILE A 216 -3.51 0.81 11.62
CA ILE A 216 -2.24 1.48 11.91
C ILE A 216 -1.45 1.57 10.61
N GLY A 217 -1.38 2.77 10.03
CA GLY A 217 -0.71 3.00 8.75
C GLY A 217 0.80 3.17 8.93
N VAL A 218 1.58 2.40 8.16
CA VAL A 218 3.05 2.51 8.11
C VAL A 218 3.57 2.36 6.68
N GLY A 219 4.74 2.93 6.41
CA GLY A 219 5.38 2.96 5.09
C GLY A 219 5.30 4.33 4.43
N GLY A 220 6.45 4.98 4.28
CA GLY A 220 6.60 6.29 3.65
C GLY A 220 6.18 7.50 4.48
N VAL A 221 5.93 7.36 5.77
CA VAL A 221 5.61 8.50 6.66
C VAL A 221 6.89 9.27 6.96
N ASP A 222 7.01 10.50 6.41
CA ASP A 222 8.19 11.35 6.52
C ASP A 222 7.87 12.87 6.65
N SER A 223 6.60 13.25 6.54
CA SER A 223 6.11 14.62 6.51
C SER A 223 4.66 14.71 6.96
N GLY A 224 4.18 15.92 7.27
CA GLY A 224 2.76 16.16 7.55
C GLY A 224 1.86 15.78 6.37
N LYS A 225 2.35 15.95 5.13
CA LYS A 225 1.62 15.56 3.92
C LYS A 225 1.47 14.05 3.83
N SER A 226 2.55 13.28 3.97
CA SER A 226 2.47 11.81 3.93
C SER A 226 1.64 11.24 5.09
N ALA A 227 1.69 11.88 6.27
CA ALA A 227 0.82 11.54 7.39
C ALA A 227 -0.66 11.82 7.06
N TYR A 228 -0.97 13.00 6.51
CA TYR A 228 -2.33 13.36 6.07
C TYR A 228 -2.89 12.36 5.04
N GLU A 229 -2.12 12.06 3.99
CA GLU A 229 -2.55 11.13 2.93
C GLU A 229 -2.84 9.73 3.48
N LYS A 230 -2.09 9.28 4.48
CA LYS A 230 -2.27 7.98 5.12
C LYS A 230 -3.53 7.95 6.02
N LEU A 231 -3.82 9.04 6.74
CA LEU A 231 -5.09 9.19 7.48
C LEU A 231 -6.29 9.20 6.52
N VAL A 232 -6.20 9.96 5.43
CA VAL A 232 -7.24 10.03 4.40
C VAL A 232 -7.45 8.68 3.70
N ALA A 233 -6.41 7.84 3.61
CA ALA A 233 -6.53 6.47 3.10
C ALA A 233 -7.32 5.55 4.05
N GLY A 234 -7.47 5.89 5.33
CA GLY A 234 -8.25 5.12 6.30
C GLY A 234 -7.52 4.71 7.57
N SER A 235 -6.29 5.22 7.80
CA SER A 235 -5.55 4.91 9.02
C SER A 235 -6.09 5.70 10.21
N SER A 236 -6.28 5.03 11.36
CA SER A 236 -6.59 5.66 12.66
C SER A 236 -5.33 6.10 13.39
N TYR A 237 -4.24 5.38 13.22
CA TYR A 237 -2.93 5.61 13.82
C TYR A 237 -1.82 5.49 12.78
N LEU A 238 -0.65 6.09 13.08
CA LEU A 238 0.50 6.08 12.18
C LEU A 238 1.75 5.56 12.88
N GLN A 239 2.54 4.76 12.16
CA GLN A 239 3.90 4.37 12.55
C GLN A 239 4.91 4.89 11.51
N LEU A 240 6.13 5.13 11.94
CA LEU A 240 7.25 5.48 11.07
C LEU A 240 8.54 4.81 11.54
N TYR A 241 9.44 4.54 10.61
CA TYR A 241 10.79 4.06 10.89
C TYR A 241 11.81 4.76 9.98
N THR A 242 11.75 4.54 8.67
CA THR A 242 12.72 5.06 7.69
C THR A 242 12.80 6.58 7.69
N GLY A 243 11.67 7.27 7.85
CA GLY A 243 11.67 8.75 7.98
C GLY A 243 12.55 9.23 9.12
N MET A 244 12.52 8.55 10.28
CA MET A 244 13.37 8.90 11.41
C MET A 244 14.87 8.61 11.16
N VAL A 245 15.18 7.56 10.37
CA VAL A 245 16.58 7.26 9.99
C VAL A 245 17.19 8.38 9.14
N TYR A 246 16.38 9.05 8.31
CA TYR A 246 16.83 10.13 7.43
C TYR A 246 16.78 11.51 8.09
N GLN A 247 15.72 11.80 8.85
CA GLN A 247 15.47 13.16 9.38
C GLN A 247 15.74 13.28 10.89
N GLY A 248 16.15 12.17 11.52
CA GLY A 248 16.42 12.13 12.95
C GLY A 248 15.17 12.12 13.84
N PRO A 249 15.34 12.08 15.16
CA PRO A 249 14.25 11.88 16.11
C PRO A 249 13.27 13.07 16.22
N SER A 250 13.68 14.27 15.83
CA SER A 250 12.82 15.46 15.81
C SER A 250 11.73 15.43 14.72
N ILE A 251 11.78 14.48 13.80
CA ILE A 251 10.80 14.32 12.70
C ILE A 251 9.36 14.30 13.21
N ILE A 252 9.09 13.72 14.39
CA ILE A 252 7.73 13.61 14.92
C ILE A 252 7.11 14.97 15.21
N LEU A 253 7.90 15.90 15.77
CA LEU A 253 7.45 17.27 16.04
C LEU A 253 7.17 18.02 14.73
N LYS A 254 8.05 17.84 13.75
CA LYS A 254 7.87 18.39 12.38
C LYS A 254 6.57 17.88 11.76
N ILE A 255 6.36 16.55 11.72
CA ILE A 255 5.16 15.94 11.16
C ILE A 255 3.90 16.47 11.85
N LYS A 256 3.88 16.53 13.18
CA LYS A 256 2.74 17.07 13.93
C LYS A 256 2.45 18.53 13.59
N LYS A 257 3.49 19.37 13.49
CA LYS A 257 3.34 20.79 13.10
C LYS A 257 2.77 20.94 11.69
N GLU A 258 3.36 20.24 10.73
CA GLU A 258 2.92 20.27 9.31
C GLU A 258 1.49 19.72 9.17
N LEU A 259 1.17 18.60 9.82
CA LEU A 259 -0.17 18.02 9.79
C LEU A 259 -1.20 18.99 10.41
N LYS A 260 -0.89 19.62 11.55
CA LYS A 260 -1.76 20.63 12.15
C LYS A 260 -2.03 21.78 11.16
N GLN A 261 -1.03 22.26 10.46
CA GLN A 261 -1.18 23.33 9.47
C GLN A 261 -2.11 22.89 8.32
N ILE A 262 -1.93 21.69 7.79
CA ILE A 262 -2.79 21.13 6.73
C ILE A 262 -4.26 21.03 7.20
N LEU A 263 -4.48 20.61 8.45
CA LEU A 263 -5.84 20.50 9.00
C LEU A 263 -6.51 21.88 9.13
N ILE A 264 -5.76 22.91 9.56
CA ILE A 264 -6.24 24.29 9.65
C ILE A 264 -6.62 24.81 8.25
N GLU A 265 -5.73 24.69 7.26
CA GLU A 265 -5.97 25.12 5.87
C GLU A 265 -7.22 24.44 5.26
N LYS A 266 -7.43 23.17 5.60
CA LYS A 266 -8.61 22.41 5.16
C LYS A 266 -9.84 22.59 6.03
N LYS A 267 -9.80 23.49 7.04
CA LYS A 267 -10.89 23.77 7.99
C LYS A 267 -11.41 22.51 8.70
N VAL A 268 -10.52 21.56 8.99
CA VAL A 268 -10.83 20.31 9.70
C VAL A 268 -10.70 20.54 11.20
N LYS A 269 -11.78 20.37 11.96
CA LYS A 269 -11.80 20.57 13.41
C LYS A 269 -11.21 19.36 14.17
N ASN A 270 -11.46 18.16 13.70
CA ASN A 270 -10.97 16.92 14.30
C ASN A 270 -10.35 16.02 13.22
N PHE A 271 -9.12 15.55 13.44
CA PHE A 271 -8.43 14.68 12.47
C PHE A 271 -9.21 13.38 12.16
N ARG A 272 -10.06 12.91 13.07
CA ARG A 272 -10.93 11.75 12.82
C ARG A 272 -11.89 11.96 11.65
N GLU A 273 -12.24 13.20 11.36
CA GLU A 273 -13.14 13.54 10.25
C GLU A 273 -12.51 13.28 8.87
N ILE A 274 -11.20 13.16 8.78
CA ILE A 274 -10.50 12.90 7.51
C ILE A 274 -10.20 11.42 7.29
N ILE A 275 -10.38 10.56 8.30
CA ILE A 275 -10.11 9.13 8.17
C ILE A 275 -11.04 8.55 7.09
N GLY A 276 -10.43 8.01 6.03
CA GLY A 276 -11.18 7.43 4.92
C GLY A 276 -11.95 8.43 4.03
N LYS A 277 -11.79 9.74 4.18
CA LYS A 277 -12.58 10.75 3.45
C LYS A 277 -12.52 10.67 1.92
N ASN A 278 -11.44 10.14 1.33
CA ASN A 278 -11.37 9.92 -0.12
C ASN A 278 -12.29 8.79 -0.63
N LEU A 279 -12.98 8.10 0.26
CA LEU A 279 -13.90 7.02 -0.09
C LEU A 279 -15.30 7.54 -0.43
N ASN A 280 -15.76 8.61 0.25
CA ASN A 280 -17.04 9.23 -0.03
C ASN A 280 -17.14 9.85 -1.43
N TRP A 281 -16.01 10.03 -2.11
CA TRP A 281 -15.95 10.46 -3.51
C TRP A 281 -16.32 9.33 -4.48
N LEU A 282 -16.01 8.09 -4.15
CA LEU A 282 -16.32 6.91 -4.96
C LEU A 282 -17.74 6.40 -4.72
N ASN A 283 -18.30 6.59 -3.53
CA ASN A 283 -19.69 6.20 -3.20
C ASN A 283 -20.75 7.19 -3.75
N LYS A 284 -20.34 8.36 -4.28
CA LYS A 284 -21.20 9.29 -5.04
C LYS A 284 -21.12 9.12 -6.55
N LEU A 285 -20.22 8.30 -7.06
CA LEU A 285 -20.21 7.85 -8.43
C LEU A 285 -20.73 6.42 -8.38
N ASP A 286 -21.95 6.24 -8.89
CA ASP A 286 -22.58 4.95 -9.13
C ASP A 286 -21.57 3.88 -9.47
N VAL A 287 -21.77 2.69 -8.90
CA VAL A 287 -20.99 1.46 -9.12
C VAL A 287 -20.61 1.35 -10.60
N ILE A 288 -19.51 1.95 -10.96
CA ILE A 288 -18.79 1.61 -12.18
C ILE A 288 -17.85 0.47 -11.77
N ILE A 289 -18.32 -0.75 -11.97
CA ILE A 289 -17.46 -1.93 -12.07
C ILE A 289 -16.29 -1.54 -12.96
N ILE A 290 -15.13 -1.33 -12.36
CA ILE A 290 -13.86 -1.18 -13.08
C ILE A 290 -13.38 -2.62 -13.29
N PRO A 291 -13.44 -3.15 -14.53
CA PRO A 291 -12.78 -4.44 -14.79
C PRO A 291 -11.27 -4.26 -14.58
N ASP A 292 -10.65 -5.30 -14.01
CA ASP A 292 -9.21 -5.48 -13.91
C ASP A 292 -8.44 -4.99 -15.13
N TYR A 293 -7.27 -4.45 -14.90
CA TYR A 293 -6.25 -3.88 -15.77
C TYR A 293 -6.21 -2.34 -15.81
N ILE A 294 -5.71 -1.76 -14.71
CA ILE A 294 -4.85 -0.59 -14.86
C ILE A 294 -3.43 -1.02 -14.51
N SER A 295 -2.76 -1.68 -15.46
CA SER A 295 -1.32 -1.51 -15.54
C SER A 295 -1.09 0.00 -15.80
N PHE A 296 -0.36 0.68 -14.94
CA PHE A 296 0.27 1.95 -15.27
C PHE A 296 1.35 1.69 -16.35
N SER A 297 0.91 1.35 -17.56
CA SER A 297 1.70 1.70 -18.72
C SER A 297 1.58 3.22 -18.81
N ILE A 298 2.70 3.92 -18.80
CA ILE A 298 2.84 5.28 -19.32
C ILE A 298 1.91 5.35 -20.51
N MET A 299 0.83 6.15 -20.45
CA MET A 299 -0.16 6.25 -21.52
C MET A 299 0.59 6.60 -22.79
N ALA A 300 0.86 5.60 -23.61
CA ALA A 300 1.38 5.83 -24.93
C ALA A 300 0.35 6.72 -25.62
N LYS A 301 0.76 7.91 -26.08
CA LYS A 301 -0.09 8.86 -26.80
C LYS A 301 -0.78 8.12 -27.97
N LYS A 302 -2.00 7.62 -27.75
CA LYS A 302 -2.77 6.79 -28.69
C LYS A 302 -4.04 7.51 -29.09
N CYS A 303 -4.36 7.51 -30.38
CA CYS A 303 -5.61 8.08 -30.89
C CYS A 303 -6.80 7.21 -30.47
N GLU A 304 -7.81 7.78 -29.80
CA GLU A 304 -8.97 7.04 -29.31
C GLU A 304 -9.88 6.49 -30.41
N LEU A 305 -9.90 7.13 -31.58
CA LEU A 305 -10.76 6.75 -32.73
C LEU A 305 -10.08 5.76 -33.69
N THR A 306 -8.79 5.92 -33.94
CA THR A 306 -8.08 5.13 -34.96
C THR A 306 -7.09 4.12 -34.38
N GLY A 307 -6.85 4.16 -33.08
CA GLY A 307 -5.88 3.30 -32.42
C GLY A 307 -4.42 3.58 -32.79
N LYS A 308 -4.12 4.69 -33.48
CA LYS A 308 -2.76 5.06 -33.90
C LYS A 308 -1.85 5.24 -32.69
N ASN A 309 -0.80 4.41 -32.62
CA ASN A 309 0.19 4.36 -31.53
C ASN A 309 1.50 5.07 -31.90
N PRO A 310 2.34 5.41 -30.93
CA PRO A 310 3.74 5.77 -31.18
C PRO A 310 4.46 4.66 -31.93
N LEU A 311 5.19 5.02 -32.98
CA LEU A 311 6.02 4.10 -33.74
C LEU A 311 7.46 4.16 -33.22
N LYS A 312 8.14 3.01 -33.16
CA LYS A 312 9.57 2.90 -32.90
C LYS A 312 10.29 2.91 -34.24
N GLY A 313 11.34 3.70 -34.37
CA GLY A 313 12.16 3.76 -35.56
C GLY A 313 13.54 4.34 -35.25
N HIS A 314 14.29 4.72 -36.29
CA HIS A 314 15.62 5.28 -36.18
C HIS A 314 15.67 6.63 -36.88
N LYS A 315 16.43 7.56 -36.30
CA LYS A 315 16.94 8.73 -37.02
C LYS A 315 18.26 8.30 -37.69
N VAL A 316 18.33 8.39 -39.00
CA VAL A 316 19.54 8.11 -39.79
C VAL A 316 20.22 9.39 -40.09
N SER A 317 21.51 9.54 -39.75
CA SER A 317 22.33 10.70 -40.15
C SER A 317 22.85 10.51 -41.57
N HIS A 318 23.40 11.61 -42.17
CA HIS A 318 24.05 11.55 -43.50
C HIS A 318 25.19 10.49 -43.52
N ALA A 319 25.84 10.24 -42.41
CA ALA A 319 26.87 9.19 -42.25
C ALA A 319 26.28 7.78 -41.90
N ASN A 320 25.00 7.55 -42.18
CA ASN A 320 24.27 6.29 -41.97
C ASN A 320 24.22 5.79 -40.52
N ASN A 321 24.52 6.62 -39.51
CA ASN A 321 24.41 6.27 -38.11
C ASN A 321 22.95 6.25 -37.69
N LYS A 322 22.49 5.11 -37.11
CA LYS A 322 21.09 4.87 -36.72
C LYS A 322 20.90 5.09 -35.22
N THR A 323 20.30 6.20 -34.81
CA THR A 323 19.88 6.46 -33.43
C THR A 323 18.41 6.09 -33.22
N LYS A 324 18.12 5.31 -32.19
CA LYS A 324 16.71 4.91 -31.85
C LYS A 324 15.87 6.16 -31.62
N ARG A 325 14.76 6.32 -32.36
CA ARG A 325 13.81 7.41 -32.21
C ARG A 325 12.38 6.90 -32.10
N ARG A 326 11.56 7.60 -31.30
CA ARG A 326 10.13 7.32 -31.14
C ARG A 326 9.33 8.41 -31.85
N PHE A 327 8.48 8.04 -32.80
CA PHE A 327 7.59 8.94 -33.50
C PHE A 327 6.23 8.95 -32.82
N LEU A 328 5.89 10.09 -32.23
CA LEU A 328 4.62 10.25 -31.52
C LEU A 328 3.55 10.74 -32.51
N PRO A 329 2.32 10.20 -32.44
CA PRO A 329 1.21 10.74 -33.21
C PRO A 329 0.86 12.14 -32.71
N ASN A 330 0.61 13.06 -33.61
CA ASN A 330 0.10 14.38 -33.26
C ASN A 330 -1.37 14.24 -32.84
N LEU A 331 -1.65 14.45 -31.56
CA LEU A 331 -2.96 14.28 -30.96
C LEU A 331 -3.48 15.61 -30.40
N LYS A 332 -4.75 15.90 -30.65
CA LYS A 332 -5.49 17.04 -30.10
C LYS A 332 -6.75 16.58 -29.36
N LYS A 333 -7.21 17.39 -28.41
CA LYS A 333 -8.48 17.17 -27.71
C LYS A 333 -9.60 17.79 -28.53
N VAL A 334 -10.57 16.99 -28.94
CA VAL A 334 -11.72 17.41 -29.76
C VAL A 334 -13.00 16.98 -29.06
N ASN A 335 -14.02 17.85 -29.10
CA ASN A 335 -15.35 17.54 -28.60
C ASN A 335 -16.19 17.02 -29.76
N PHE A 336 -16.76 15.83 -29.61
CA PHE A 336 -17.74 15.25 -30.54
C PHE A 336 -19.09 15.20 -29.84
N ARG A 337 -20.15 15.62 -30.51
CA ARG A 337 -21.52 15.51 -30.04
C ARG A 337 -22.11 14.19 -30.51
N SER A 338 -22.73 13.46 -29.59
CA SER A 338 -23.55 12.30 -29.92
C SER A 338 -25.02 12.72 -29.80
N GLU A 339 -25.75 12.69 -30.89
CA GLU A 339 -27.18 13.05 -30.93
C GLU A 339 -28.03 11.95 -30.27
N ILE A 340 -27.66 10.68 -30.47
CA ILE A 340 -28.36 9.53 -29.89
C ILE A 340 -28.19 9.49 -28.36
N LEU A 341 -26.99 9.78 -27.85
CA LEU A 341 -26.70 9.78 -26.43
C LEU A 341 -26.94 11.14 -25.74
N LYS A 342 -27.32 12.18 -26.53
CA LYS A 342 -27.58 13.58 -26.09
C LYS A 342 -26.46 14.16 -25.19
N ARG A 343 -25.20 13.89 -25.55
CA ARG A 343 -24.04 14.38 -24.76
C ARG A 343 -22.81 14.67 -25.61
N ASN A 344 -21.94 15.55 -25.10
CA ASN A 344 -20.65 15.85 -25.69
C ASN A 344 -19.55 14.91 -25.13
N LEU A 345 -18.67 14.45 -26.02
CA LEU A 345 -17.59 13.54 -25.71
C LEU A 345 -16.26 14.18 -26.07
N LYS A 346 -15.49 14.54 -25.07
CA LYS A 346 -14.12 15.07 -25.24
C LYS A 346 -13.14 13.92 -25.43
N LEU A 347 -12.50 13.82 -26.60
CA LEU A 347 -11.64 12.72 -27.01
C LEU A 347 -10.26 13.24 -27.41
N THR A 348 -9.22 12.41 -27.20
CA THR A 348 -7.86 12.67 -27.64
C THR A 348 -7.61 11.95 -28.96
N VAL A 349 -7.54 12.71 -30.07
CA VAL A 349 -7.60 12.15 -31.41
C VAL A 349 -6.54 12.74 -32.33
N SER A 350 -6.09 11.96 -33.30
CA SER A 350 -5.26 12.44 -34.41
C SER A 350 -6.08 13.17 -35.48
N ASN A 351 -5.45 14.02 -36.28
CA ASN A 351 -6.14 14.65 -37.41
C ASN A 351 -6.78 13.61 -38.36
N ALA A 352 -6.13 12.44 -38.55
CA ALA A 352 -6.72 11.35 -39.31
C ALA A 352 -8.00 10.81 -38.66
N GLY A 353 -8.07 10.78 -37.34
CA GLY A 353 -9.27 10.40 -36.58
C GLY A 353 -10.42 11.38 -36.79
N VAL A 354 -10.17 12.66 -36.77
CA VAL A 354 -11.18 13.71 -37.05
C VAL A 354 -11.71 13.56 -38.48
N ARG A 355 -10.84 13.51 -39.47
CA ARG A 355 -11.23 13.32 -40.88
C ARG A 355 -12.06 12.03 -41.10
N SER A 356 -11.80 10.97 -40.31
CA SER A 356 -12.59 9.73 -40.41
C SER A 356 -14.02 9.91 -39.90
N VAL A 357 -14.25 10.77 -38.92
CA VAL A 357 -15.59 11.14 -38.45
C VAL A 357 -16.28 12.03 -39.48
N ASP A 358 -15.60 13.07 -39.97
CA ASP A 358 -16.13 13.99 -40.98
C ASP A 358 -16.60 13.23 -42.25
N LYS A 359 -15.79 12.27 -42.72
CA LYS A 359 -16.12 11.43 -43.86
C LYS A 359 -17.39 10.58 -43.68
N LYS A 360 -17.76 10.29 -42.43
CA LYS A 360 -18.98 9.55 -42.09
C LYS A 360 -20.19 10.44 -41.78
N GLY A 361 -20.01 11.75 -41.79
CA GLY A 361 -21.03 12.76 -41.56
C GLY A 361 -21.27 13.05 -40.09
N THR A 362 -21.52 12.05 -39.27
CA THR A 362 -21.77 12.23 -37.81
C THR A 362 -20.89 11.31 -36.96
N PHE A 363 -20.66 11.73 -35.73
CA PHE A 363 -19.91 10.92 -34.76
C PHE A 363 -20.59 9.59 -34.44
N ASP A 364 -21.91 9.59 -34.36
CA ASP A 364 -22.69 8.39 -34.05
C ASP A 364 -22.61 7.36 -35.19
N LEU A 365 -22.70 7.81 -36.46
CA LEU A 365 -22.57 6.95 -37.62
C LEU A 365 -21.15 6.37 -37.76
N PHE A 366 -20.13 7.22 -37.50
CA PHE A 366 -18.75 6.73 -37.41
C PHE A 366 -18.60 5.66 -36.33
N LEU A 367 -19.14 5.88 -35.14
CA LEU A 367 -18.97 4.95 -34.02
C LEU A 367 -19.67 3.62 -34.27
N LYS A 368 -20.86 3.62 -34.87
CA LYS A 368 -21.60 2.41 -35.28
C LYS A 368 -20.79 1.56 -36.28
N THR A 369 -20.12 2.19 -37.25
CA THR A 369 -19.39 1.49 -38.34
C THR A 369 -17.93 1.18 -38.00
N ALA A 370 -17.33 1.85 -37.01
CA ALA A 370 -15.92 1.72 -36.66
C ALA A 370 -15.57 0.30 -36.16
N LYS A 371 -14.43 -0.25 -36.63
CA LYS A 371 -13.92 -1.56 -36.17
C LYS A 371 -13.49 -1.49 -34.72
N ASN A 372 -13.97 -2.38 -33.87
CA ASN A 372 -13.67 -2.39 -32.42
C ASN A 372 -12.18 -2.40 -32.09
N LYS A 373 -11.33 -3.07 -32.92
CA LYS A 373 -9.88 -3.10 -32.71
C LYS A 373 -9.21 -1.72 -32.72
N ASN A 374 -9.80 -0.74 -33.39
CA ASN A 374 -9.27 0.60 -33.53
C ASN A 374 -9.73 1.56 -32.43
N LEU A 375 -10.83 1.24 -31.75
CA LEU A 375 -11.43 2.10 -30.74
C LEU A 375 -10.77 1.92 -29.37
N SER A 376 -10.70 3.01 -28.61
CA SER A 376 -10.32 2.95 -27.19
C SER A 376 -11.33 2.10 -26.39
N PRO A 377 -10.94 1.49 -25.25
CA PRO A 377 -11.88 0.75 -24.39
C PRO A 377 -13.11 1.56 -24.00
N ARG A 378 -12.93 2.87 -23.75
CA ARG A 378 -14.01 3.83 -23.47
C ARG A 378 -14.98 3.92 -24.63
N LEU A 379 -14.51 4.04 -25.87
CA LEU A 379 -15.35 4.15 -27.06
C LEU A 379 -16.04 2.86 -27.42
N LYS A 380 -15.46 1.70 -27.15
CA LYS A 380 -16.13 0.40 -27.30
C LYS A 380 -17.38 0.30 -26.41
N LYS A 381 -17.31 0.80 -25.16
CA LYS A 381 -18.48 0.83 -24.26
C LYS A 381 -19.54 1.80 -24.79
N ILE A 382 -19.13 2.99 -25.21
CA ILE A 382 -20.05 3.99 -25.78
C ILE A 382 -20.74 3.45 -27.04
N LYS A 383 -20.00 2.75 -27.90
CA LYS A 383 -20.56 2.09 -29.08
C LYS A 383 -21.64 1.07 -28.70
N ARG A 384 -21.43 0.23 -27.67
CA ARG A 384 -22.44 -0.74 -27.20
C ARG A 384 -23.70 -0.02 -26.71
N SER A 385 -23.56 1.02 -25.88
CA SER A 385 -24.69 1.82 -25.39
C SER A 385 -25.44 2.52 -26.53
N LEU A 386 -24.73 2.95 -27.57
CA LEU A 386 -25.30 3.60 -28.73
C LEU A 386 -26.11 2.61 -29.59
N LEU A 387 -25.60 1.40 -29.76
CA LEU A 387 -26.33 0.33 -30.52
C LEU A 387 -27.62 -0.09 -29.80
N VAL A 388 -27.59 -0.23 -28.47
CA VAL A 388 -28.79 -0.55 -27.66
C VAL A 388 -29.85 0.55 -27.74
N LYS A 389 -29.44 1.84 -27.76
CA LYS A 389 -30.41 2.96 -27.87
C LYS A 389 -30.88 3.27 -29.27
N SER A 390 -30.33 2.62 -30.29
CA SER A 390 -30.67 2.81 -31.70
C SER A 390 -31.35 1.58 -32.29
N ALA A 391 -31.51 0.50 -31.51
CA ALA A 391 -32.42 -0.62 -31.76
C ALA A 391 -33.77 -0.32 -31.11
#